data_f7aef2371f4416e476618d2867c4d70f
#
_entry.id   f7aef2371f4416e476618d2867c4d70f
#
_cell.length_a   1.000
_cell.length_b   1.000
_cell.length_c   1.000
_cell.angle_alpha   90.00
_cell.angle_beta   90.00
_cell.angle_gamma   90.00
#
_symmetry.space_group_name_H-M   'P 1'
#
loop_
_entity.id
_entity.type
_entity.pdbx_description
1 polymer ?
#
loop_
_entity_poly.entity_id
_entity_poly.type
_entity_poly.pdbx_seq_one_letter_code
_entity_poly.pdbx_strand_id
1 'polypeptide(L)'
;MYVIRERMFRLGEDSDISDEAGQPVLHVDGKVLSLHNRLVLTDPAGREAGQVHRKLAALRPTYEITIGGKDVAEVRKHLFTPFGERFTIDVHGAGDMEINGDLLSHEFTIERDGQTVAAISKRWLTMTASYAVDVAPGEDDVLILASVLALDLAIDAEHN
;
A
#
# COMPACT_ATOMS: atom_id res chain seq x y z
N MET A 1 7.78 5.85 -11.36
CA MET A 1 7.97 4.58 -10.65
C MET A 1 8.52 4.84 -9.26
N TYR A 2 8.01 4.12 -8.28
CA TYR A 2 8.44 4.20 -6.88
C TYR A 2 9.05 2.88 -6.45
N VAL A 3 9.95 2.92 -5.48
CA VAL A 3 10.58 1.73 -4.91
C VAL A 3 10.27 1.69 -3.42
N ILE A 4 9.66 0.60 -2.98
CA ILE A 4 9.35 0.29 -1.58
C ILE A 4 10.23 -0.85 -1.14
N ARG A 5 10.98 -0.70 -0.05
CA ARG A 5 11.85 -1.75 0.48
C ARG A 5 11.05 -2.74 1.34
N GLU A 6 11.23 -4.04 1.14
CA GLU A 6 10.50 -5.11 1.84
C GLU A 6 10.70 -5.11 3.37
N ARG A 7 11.76 -4.50 3.86
CA ARG A 7 12.00 -4.38 5.31
C ARG A 7 11.08 -3.41 6.05
N MET A 8 10.22 -2.70 5.33
CA MET A 8 9.29 -1.72 5.92
C MET A 8 8.37 -2.32 6.99
N PHE A 9 8.09 -3.61 6.92
CA PHE A 9 6.98 -4.22 7.67
C PHE A 9 7.40 -5.14 8.81
N ARG A 10 8.66 -5.20 9.12
CA ARG A 10 9.06 -5.75 10.43
C ARG A 10 8.66 -4.72 11.48
N LEU A 11 7.71 -5.12 12.32
CA LEU A 11 7.15 -4.33 13.41
C LEU A 11 8.20 -3.42 14.08
N GLY A 12 8.01 -2.10 13.95
CA GLY A 12 8.79 -1.11 14.64
C GLY A 12 9.96 -0.49 13.86
N GLU A 13 10.16 -0.85 12.59
CA GLU A 13 11.19 -0.21 11.75
C GLU A 13 10.58 0.86 10.82
N ASP A 14 11.24 2.01 10.77
CA ASP A 14 10.90 3.07 9.83
C ASP A 14 11.51 2.77 8.46
N SER A 15 10.89 3.25 7.40
CA SER A 15 11.38 3.07 6.04
C SER A 15 11.05 4.25 5.13
N ASP A 16 11.69 4.27 3.96
CA ASP A 16 11.45 5.30 2.95
C ASP A 16 10.94 4.67 1.65
N ILE A 17 10.00 5.36 1.02
CA ILE A 17 9.62 5.15 -0.36
C ILE A 17 10.45 6.11 -1.20
N SER A 18 11.13 5.59 -2.20
CA SER A 18 12.02 6.36 -3.07
C SER A 18 11.50 6.40 -4.50
N ASP A 19 11.91 7.40 -5.26
CA ASP A 19 11.74 7.44 -6.70
C ASP A 19 12.78 6.55 -7.44
N GLU A 20 12.75 6.56 -8.76
CA GLU A 20 13.70 5.80 -9.60
C GLU A 20 15.16 6.23 -9.43
N ALA A 21 15.38 7.48 -9.05
CA ALA A 21 16.72 8.02 -8.79
C ALA A 21 17.23 7.69 -7.39
N GLY A 22 16.41 6.99 -6.57
CA GLY A 22 16.72 6.66 -5.18
C GLY A 22 16.50 7.80 -4.21
N GLN A 23 15.84 8.89 -4.63
CA GLN A 23 15.52 10.01 -3.75
C GLN A 23 14.29 9.67 -2.90
N PRO A 24 14.34 9.84 -1.57
CA PRO A 24 13.18 9.63 -0.72
C PRO A 24 12.04 10.59 -1.08
N VAL A 25 10.85 10.03 -1.30
CA VAL A 25 9.62 10.80 -1.59
C VAL A 25 8.61 10.74 -0.45
N LEU A 26 8.60 9.65 0.30
CA LEU A 26 7.79 9.48 1.51
C LEU A 26 8.58 8.71 2.56
N HIS A 27 8.41 9.12 3.80
CA HIS A 27 8.86 8.38 4.97
C HIS A 27 7.67 7.66 5.61
N VAL A 28 7.83 6.39 5.98
CA VAL A 28 6.80 5.57 6.64
C VAL A 28 7.23 5.26 8.06
N ASP A 29 6.43 5.69 9.03
CA ASP A 29 6.68 5.44 10.45
C ASP A 29 6.07 4.08 10.85
N GLY A 30 6.94 3.08 11.00
CA GLY A 30 6.56 1.74 11.41
C GLY A 30 6.32 1.59 12.91
N LYS A 31 6.82 2.49 13.75
CA LYS A 31 6.62 2.44 15.20
C LYS A 31 5.17 2.72 15.59
N VAL A 32 4.53 3.63 14.88
CA VAL A 32 3.12 3.95 15.09
C VAL A 32 2.23 2.74 14.79
N LEU A 33 2.61 1.89 13.83
CA LEU A 33 1.87 0.68 13.50
C LEU A 33 1.76 -0.28 14.69
N SER A 34 2.86 -0.53 15.40
CA SER A 34 2.87 -1.47 16.53
C SER A 34 2.03 -1.00 17.72
N LEU A 35 1.88 0.31 17.89
CA LEU A 35 1.19 0.90 19.04
C LEU A 35 -0.28 1.24 18.74
N HIS A 36 -0.60 1.65 17.51
CA HIS A 36 -1.89 2.23 17.18
C HIS A 36 -2.58 1.61 15.96
N ASN A 37 -2.04 0.52 15.41
CA ASN A 37 -2.53 -0.11 14.15
C ASN A 37 -2.61 0.87 12.97
N ARG A 38 -1.64 1.78 12.88
CA ARG A 38 -1.62 2.87 11.93
C ARG A 38 -0.20 3.10 11.38
N LEU A 39 -0.09 3.25 10.06
CA LEU A 39 1.11 3.78 9.43
C LEU A 39 0.90 5.26 9.13
N VAL A 40 1.91 6.07 9.40
CA VAL A 40 1.92 7.48 9.04
C VAL A 40 2.95 7.70 7.95
N LEU A 41 2.50 8.31 6.84
CA LEU A 41 3.34 8.69 5.72
C LEU A 41 3.63 10.19 5.80
N THR A 42 4.90 10.55 5.78
CA THR A 42 5.32 11.96 5.81
C THR A 42 6.14 12.29 4.56
N ASP A 43 6.05 13.52 4.09
CA ASP A 43 6.91 14.02 3.02
C ASP A 43 8.32 14.34 3.54
N PRO A 44 9.31 14.65 2.65
CA PRO A 44 10.67 14.98 3.09
C PRO A 44 10.77 16.22 3.98
N ALA A 45 9.76 17.09 3.98
CA ALA A 45 9.67 18.24 4.87
C ALA A 45 9.09 17.91 6.25
N GLY A 46 8.71 16.63 6.49
CA GLY A 46 8.12 16.17 7.74
C GLY A 46 6.61 16.41 7.86
N ARG A 47 5.94 16.83 6.78
CA ARG A 47 4.48 17.02 6.77
C ARG A 47 3.78 15.70 6.51
N GLU A 48 2.68 15.47 7.19
CA GLU A 48 1.87 14.27 6.95
C GLU A 48 1.25 14.29 5.55
N ALA A 49 1.58 13.26 4.76
CA ALA A 49 1.01 13.04 3.43
C ALA A 49 -0.23 12.15 3.49
N GLY A 50 -0.26 11.19 4.43
CA GLY A 50 -1.39 10.30 4.61
C GLY A 50 -1.20 9.32 5.75
N GLN A 51 -2.24 8.52 6.00
CA GLN A 51 -2.24 7.46 6.99
C GLN A 51 -2.93 6.21 6.45
N VAL A 52 -2.48 5.05 6.89
CA VAL A 52 -3.14 3.76 6.70
C VAL A 52 -3.50 3.21 8.07
N HIS A 53 -4.78 2.99 8.33
CA HIS A 53 -5.30 2.55 9.61
C HIS A 53 -6.03 1.20 9.48
N ARG A 54 -5.60 0.19 10.23
CA ARG A 54 -6.26 -1.11 10.28
C ARG A 54 -7.54 -1.05 11.11
N LYS A 55 -8.65 -1.48 10.53
CA LYS A 55 -9.93 -1.63 11.26
C LYS A 55 -9.97 -2.97 11.98
N LEU A 56 -9.85 -2.96 13.30
CA LEU A 56 -9.77 -4.19 14.12
C LEU A 56 -11.10 -4.93 14.24
N ALA A 57 -12.22 -4.21 14.15
CA ALA A 57 -13.56 -4.80 14.30
C ALA A 57 -14.16 -5.33 12.99
N ALA A 58 -13.44 -5.28 11.88
CA ALA A 58 -13.92 -5.75 10.59
C ALA A 58 -13.85 -7.28 10.49
N LEU A 59 -14.85 -7.88 9.83
CA LEU A 59 -14.92 -9.33 9.60
C LEU A 59 -13.86 -9.85 8.61
N ARG A 60 -13.28 -8.95 7.83
CA ARG A 60 -12.20 -9.24 6.88
C ARG A 60 -11.13 -8.14 6.99
N PRO A 61 -9.88 -8.41 6.59
CA PRO A 61 -8.83 -7.40 6.61
C PRO A 61 -9.27 -6.14 5.87
N THR A 62 -9.35 -5.03 6.60
CA THR A 62 -9.84 -3.75 6.13
C THR A 62 -8.95 -2.64 6.62
N TYR A 63 -8.54 -1.76 5.72
CA TYR A 63 -7.64 -0.64 5.98
C TYR A 63 -8.24 0.65 5.46
N GLU A 64 -8.30 1.66 6.31
CA GLU A 64 -8.76 2.99 5.97
C GLU A 64 -7.58 3.88 5.59
N ILE A 65 -7.73 4.63 4.51
CA ILE A 65 -6.72 5.57 4.03
C ILE A 65 -7.21 6.99 4.27
N THR A 66 -6.40 7.77 4.97
CA THR A 66 -6.66 9.17 5.27
C THR A 66 -5.62 10.03 4.58
N ILE A 67 -6.05 11.06 3.85
CA ILE A 67 -5.20 12.06 3.20
C ILE A 67 -5.73 13.44 3.53
N GLY A 68 -4.84 14.33 4.01
CA GLY A 68 -5.24 15.67 4.40
C GLY A 68 -6.27 15.69 5.55
N GLY A 69 -6.20 14.74 6.46
CA GLY A 69 -7.12 14.60 7.59
C GLY A 69 -8.52 14.08 7.23
N LYS A 70 -8.73 13.63 5.98
CA LYS A 70 -10.01 13.09 5.51
C LYS A 70 -9.88 11.63 5.12
N ASP A 71 -10.87 10.81 5.45
CA ASP A 71 -10.97 9.45 4.97
C ASP A 71 -11.31 9.49 3.48
N VAL A 72 -10.37 9.01 2.65
CA VAL A 72 -10.50 9.07 1.20
C VAL A 72 -10.78 7.72 0.56
N ALA A 73 -10.40 6.63 1.23
CA ALA A 73 -10.60 5.29 0.69
C ALA A 73 -10.55 4.22 1.78
N GLU A 74 -11.06 3.05 1.44
CA GLU A 74 -11.00 1.85 2.26
C GLU A 74 -10.54 0.66 1.41
N VAL A 75 -9.49 -0.03 1.82
CA VAL A 75 -8.98 -1.22 1.17
C VAL A 75 -9.48 -2.45 1.91
N ARG A 76 -10.22 -3.32 1.22
CA ARG A 76 -10.80 -4.55 1.77
C ARG A 76 -10.35 -5.77 1.01
N LYS A 77 -9.90 -6.80 1.74
CA LYS A 77 -9.56 -8.08 1.17
C LYS A 77 -10.83 -8.89 0.86
N HIS A 78 -10.86 -9.53 -0.32
CA HIS A 78 -11.87 -10.53 -0.64
C HIS A 78 -11.53 -11.85 0.05
N LEU A 79 -12.54 -12.46 0.66
CA LEU A 79 -12.45 -13.82 1.19
C LEU A 79 -12.81 -14.82 0.08
N PHE A 80 -12.16 -16.00 0.10
CA PHE A 80 -12.46 -17.10 -0.79
C PHE A 80 -12.23 -16.82 -2.28
N THR A 81 -11.06 -16.27 -2.61
CA THR A 81 -10.61 -16.17 -3.99
C THR A 81 -9.91 -17.48 -4.39
N PRO A 82 -10.40 -18.23 -5.37
CA PRO A 82 -9.83 -19.54 -5.71
C PRO A 82 -8.44 -19.47 -6.37
N PHE A 83 -8.11 -18.33 -6.95
CA PHE A 83 -6.82 -18.08 -7.61
C PHE A 83 -6.32 -16.68 -7.28
N GLY A 84 -5.13 -16.61 -6.64
CA GLY A 84 -4.50 -15.35 -6.30
C GLY A 84 -5.18 -14.58 -5.17
N GLU A 85 -4.81 -13.33 -5.04
CA GLU A 85 -5.34 -12.39 -4.04
C GLU A 85 -6.13 -11.27 -4.71
N ARG A 86 -7.22 -10.88 -4.08
CA ARG A 86 -8.10 -9.84 -4.56
C ARG A 86 -8.50 -8.87 -3.46
N PHE A 87 -8.41 -7.58 -3.75
CA PHE A 87 -8.82 -6.50 -2.85
C PHE A 87 -9.66 -5.48 -3.61
N THR A 88 -10.58 -4.84 -2.91
CA THR A 88 -11.29 -3.66 -3.42
C THR A 88 -10.79 -2.43 -2.70
N ILE A 89 -10.51 -1.37 -3.46
CA ILE A 89 -10.26 -0.03 -2.95
C ILE A 89 -11.53 0.78 -3.20
N ASP A 90 -12.31 0.98 -2.15
CA ASP A 90 -13.50 1.82 -2.18
C ASP A 90 -13.05 3.28 -2.03
N VAL A 91 -13.05 4.02 -3.13
CA VAL A 91 -12.61 5.41 -3.16
C VAL A 91 -13.82 6.33 -3.00
N HIS A 92 -13.83 7.11 -1.92
CA HIS A 92 -14.95 7.99 -1.60
C HIS A 92 -15.08 9.11 -2.63
N GLY A 93 -16.22 9.18 -3.29
CA GLY A 93 -16.52 10.21 -4.30
C GLY A 93 -15.86 9.98 -5.67
N ALA A 94 -15.28 8.81 -5.90
CA ALA A 94 -14.71 8.40 -7.18
C ALA A 94 -15.02 6.93 -7.45
N GLY A 95 -14.65 6.43 -8.65
CA GLY A 95 -14.85 5.02 -8.99
C GLY A 95 -13.92 4.11 -8.18
N ASP A 96 -14.44 2.97 -7.75
CA ASP A 96 -13.68 1.95 -7.03
C ASP A 96 -12.53 1.41 -7.89
N MET A 97 -11.48 0.94 -7.22
CA MET A 97 -10.39 0.22 -7.85
C MET A 97 -10.34 -1.20 -7.32
N GLU A 98 -9.77 -2.10 -8.10
CA GLU A 98 -9.50 -3.47 -7.68
C GLU A 98 -8.00 -3.76 -7.73
N ILE A 99 -7.51 -4.47 -6.71
CA ILE A 99 -6.16 -5.03 -6.71
C ILE A 99 -6.32 -6.53 -7.01
N ASN A 100 -5.64 -6.99 -8.03
CA ASN A 100 -5.57 -8.40 -8.39
C ASN A 100 -4.12 -8.83 -8.52
N GLY A 101 -3.79 -10.01 -8.06
CA GLY A 101 -2.43 -10.50 -8.20
C GLY A 101 -2.20 -11.89 -7.67
N ASP A 102 -0.95 -12.31 -7.76
CA ASP A 102 -0.46 -13.60 -7.34
C ASP A 102 0.64 -13.43 -6.28
N LEU A 103 0.39 -14.01 -5.11
CA LEU A 103 1.35 -14.01 -4.00
C LEU A 103 2.67 -14.71 -4.35
N LEU A 104 2.62 -15.74 -5.18
CA LEU A 104 3.81 -16.51 -5.53
C LEU A 104 4.76 -15.74 -6.43
N SER A 105 4.22 -15.02 -7.40
CA SER A 105 5.01 -14.16 -8.29
C SER A 105 5.29 -12.78 -7.69
N HIS A 106 4.56 -12.39 -6.66
CA HIS A 106 4.57 -11.04 -6.08
C HIS A 106 4.30 -9.95 -7.13
N GLU A 107 3.40 -10.24 -8.06
CA GLU A 107 2.95 -9.31 -9.09
C GLU A 107 1.49 -8.98 -8.88
N PHE A 108 1.18 -7.69 -8.77
CA PHE A 108 -0.17 -7.18 -8.58
C PHE A 108 -0.45 -6.04 -9.54
N THR A 109 -1.71 -5.90 -9.93
CA THR A 109 -2.20 -4.73 -10.67
C THR A 109 -3.31 -4.06 -9.87
N ILE A 110 -3.38 -2.73 -9.98
CA ILE A 110 -4.52 -1.94 -9.50
C ILE A 110 -5.25 -1.44 -10.75
N GLU A 111 -6.54 -1.71 -10.81
CA GLU A 111 -7.36 -1.40 -11.98
C GLU A 111 -8.58 -0.56 -11.58
N ARG A 112 -8.96 0.39 -12.45
CA ARG A 112 -10.20 1.13 -12.40
C ARG A 112 -10.89 1.00 -13.74
N ASP A 113 -12.15 0.53 -13.76
CA ASP A 113 -12.94 0.33 -14.98
C ASP A 113 -12.21 -0.47 -16.07
N GLY A 114 -11.47 -1.53 -15.65
CA GLY A 114 -10.70 -2.38 -16.55
C GLY A 114 -9.39 -1.78 -17.08
N GLN A 115 -9.01 -0.60 -16.61
CA GLN A 115 -7.75 0.05 -16.98
C GLN A 115 -6.76 -0.03 -15.82
N THR A 116 -5.53 -0.44 -16.10
CA THR A 116 -4.47 -0.48 -15.11
C THR A 116 -4.06 0.93 -14.72
N VAL A 117 -4.21 1.27 -13.44
CA VAL A 117 -3.80 2.55 -12.85
C VAL A 117 -2.48 2.43 -12.09
N ALA A 118 -2.10 1.22 -11.69
CA ALA A 118 -0.78 0.94 -11.13
C ALA A 118 -0.40 -0.53 -11.31
N ALA A 119 0.90 -0.80 -11.39
CA ALA A 119 1.46 -2.13 -11.41
C ALA A 119 2.52 -2.27 -10.31
N ILE A 120 2.48 -3.39 -9.61
CA ILE A 120 3.37 -3.69 -8.49
C ILE A 120 4.13 -4.95 -8.84
N SER A 121 5.45 -4.90 -8.78
CA SER A 121 6.30 -6.06 -9.02
C SER A 121 7.42 -6.15 -8.00
N LYS A 122 7.73 -7.38 -7.57
CA LYS A 122 8.88 -7.61 -6.69
C LYS A 122 10.17 -7.55 -7.51
N ARG A 123 11.09 -6.72 -7.07
CA ARG A 123 12.42 -6.61 -7.66
C ARG A 123 13.50 -6.99 -6.64
N TRP A 124 14.42 -7.81 -7.07
CA TRP A 124 15.64 -8.11 -6.32
C TRP A 124 16.69 -7.05 -6.66
N LEU A 125 16.77 -6.01 -5.83
CA LEU A 125 17.83 -5.02 -5.92
C LEU A 125 18.91 -5.38 -4.89
N THR A 126 19.93 -6.09 -5.34
CA THR A 126 21.09 -6.49 -4.53
C THR A 126 20.71 -7.32 -3.29
N MET A 127 20.95 -6.92 -2.09
CA MET A 127 20.76 -7.74 -0.88
C MET A 127 19.41 -7.53 -0.16
N THR A 128 18.54 -6.71 -0.69
CA THR A 128 17.23 -6.41 -0.11
C THR A 128 16.12 -6.54 -1.14
N ALA A 129 15.12 -7.35 -0.86
CA ALA A 129 13.92 -7.41 -1.67
C ALA A 129 13.23 -6.04 -1.67
N SER A 130 12.70 -5.63 -2.80
CA SER A 130 12.00 -4.36 -2.99
C SER A 130 10.80 -4.56 -3.90
N TYR A 131 9.77 -3.74 -3.71
CA TYR A 131 8.65 -3.63 -4.64
C TYR A 131 8.86 -2.39 -5.52
N ALA A 132 8.69 -2.56 -6.82
CA ALA A 132 8.54 -1.44 -7.74
C ALA A 132 7.05 -1.17 -7.92
N VAL A 133 6.65 0.09 -7.83
CA VAL A 133 5.28 0.53 -8.04
C VAL A 133 5.26 1.54 -9.18
N ASP A 134 4.70 1.14 -10.31
CA ASP A 134 4.45 2.00 -11.45
C ASP A 134 3.04 2.60 -11.34
N VAL A 135 2.96 3.92 -11.26
CA VAL A 135 1.69 4.64 -11.14
C VAL A 135 1.40 5.33 -12.47
N ALA A 136 0.19 5.13 -13.02
CA ALA A 136 -0.22 5.77 -14.26
C ALA A 136 -0.29 7.30 -14.11
N PRO A 137 0.03 8.06 -15.17
CA PRO A 137 -0.07 9.52 -15.14
C PRO A 137 -1.49 9.99 -14.78
N GLY A 138 -1.59 11.02 -13.93
CA GLY A 138 -2.86 11.60 -13.51
C GLY A 138 -3.52 10.95 -12.30
N GLU A 139 -2.96 9.85 -11.78
CA GLU A 139 -3.43 9.21 -10.55
C GLU A 139 -2.87 9.92 -9.30
N ASP A 140 -3.56 9.74 -8.17
CA ASP A 140 -3.09 10.21 -6.88
C ASP A 140 -2.02 9.24 -6.33
N ASP A 141 -0.75 9.63 -6.41
CA ASP A 141 0.38 8.80 -6.03
C ASP A 141 0.32 8.38 -4.55
N VAL A 142 -0.08 9.29 -3.67
CA VAL A 142 -0.18 9.00 -2.23
C VAL A 142 -1.26 7.95 -1.96
N LEU A 143 -2.42 8.07 -2.61
CA LEU A 143 -3.50 7.09 -2.50
C LEU A 143 -3.06 5.70 -3.00
N ILE A 144 -2.39 5.64 -4.15
CA ILE A 144 -1.88 4.39 -4.70
C ILE A 144 -0.84 3.77 -3.77
N LEU A 145 0.15 4.54 -3.32
CA LEU A 145 1.20 4.05 -2.43
C LEU A 145 0.64 3.60 -1.07
N ALA A 146 -0.30 4.34 -0.50
CA ALA A 146 -1.01 3.93 0.72
C ALA A 146 -1.80 2.62 0.52
N SER A 147 -2.41 2.44 -0.64
CA SER A 147 -3.11 1.18 -0.99
C SER A 147 -2.15 0.00 -1.11
N VAL A 148 -0.96 0.20 -1.66
CA VAL A 148 0.10 -0.82 -1.72
C VAL A 148 0.59 -1.20 -0.32
N LEU A 149 0.74 -0.22 0.58
CA LEU A 149 1.09 -0.47 1.97
C LEU A 149 0.00 -1.28 2.70
N ALA A 150 -1.27 -0.95 2.46
CA ALA A 150 -2.39 -1.70 3.02
C ALA A 150 -2.42 -3.16 2.51
N LEU A 151 -2.16 -3.36 1.23
CA LEU A 151 -2.02 -4.69 0.62
C LEU A 151 -0.93 -5.52 1.32
N ASP A 152 0.24 -4.94 1.49
CA ASP A 152 1.38 -5.62 2.10
C ASP A 152 1.10 -5.96 3.58
N LEU A 153 0.52 -5.04 4.34
CA LEU A 153 0.08 -5.30 5.72
C LEU A 153 -0.95 -6.44 5.81
N ALA A 154 -1.87 -6.52 4.85
CA ALA A 154 -2.87 -7.58 4.82
C ALA A 154 -2.25 -8.95 4.53
N ILE A 155 -1.29 -9.00 3.61
CA ILE A 155 -0.56 -10.22 3.26
C ILE A 155 0.31 -10.69 4.43
N ASP A 156 1.04 -9.77 5.07
CA ASP A 156 1.92 -10.07 6.20
C ASP A 156 1.14 -10.59 7.42
N ALA A 157 -0.04 -10.03 7.67
CA ALA A 157 -0.92 -10.46 8.77
C ALA A 157 -1.41 -11.91 8.63
N GLU A 158 -1.43 -12.47 7.43
CA GLU A 158 -1.85 -13.87 7.20
C GLU A 158 -0.71 -14.86 7.37
N HIS A 159 0.54 -14.41 7.25
CA HIS A 159 1.73 -15.26 7.37
C HIS A 159 2.30 -15.29 8.79
N ASN A 160 1.76 -14.50 9.67
CA ASN A 160 2.08 -14.45 11.10
C ASN A 160 0.93 -15.01 11.95
#